data_063aae1f72735afcfbaf679dfab5e3a5
#
_entry.id   063aae1f72735afcfbaf679dfab5e3a5
#
_cell.length_a   1.000
_cell.length_b   1.000
_cell.length_c   1.000
_cell.angle_alpha   90.00
_cell.angle_beta   90.00
_cell.angle_gamma   90.00
#
_symmetry.space_group_name_H-M   'P 1'
#
loop_
_entity.id
_entity.type
_entity.pdbx_description
1 polymer ?
#
loop_
_entity_poly.entity_id
_entity_poly.type
_entity_poly.pdbx_seq_one_letter_code
_entity_poly.pdbx_strand_id
1 'polypeptide(L)'
;MARINLRNHLLEMDFEDVVCFSNGRELRAHLKLRDIDLLLMDFHLGQHKNGVEVIEEVQKAGLIKNSTSIIFITSDRLPMIVGQIVDVHPDALIIKPYTINSIKQNVTRCLDLRHFMMPILKQMDEDKHEQALITLDEMLKESENPRKNSSLVKLRARILIKLGRYDEASKIYKTILKGSDKIIWAKWGLIQSYHLNGQVEESEALLLDMTDTQLTNDKACEWLARISIDGNQYGKAEEYMEKIRDGELSLNAARLKAYIYQAQERGSEAIELLEKKRESNRGIRERFDELSLDLARCYLNEAEGKASNERDDKLQVAKFLIGSAGRKVADPQLTVKKDYMYALAALLEGDKKKANEILARPGMDELEGADLPTMTDAISAWQTAGNKVKAIEILKICQQKLAAANDSNEKTISAMLVAKNEETIGEKKPQALAYNKEGLERFVKKDYQQATHCFYQAYLLFPREIAFSLNLLQGMVDAEVVKYETIDTLRFLKELERRQLTPGNQKRLDVISAKISDNQEIFGEQTDAPSAE
;
A
#
# COMPACT_ATOMS: atom_id res chain seq x y z
N MET A 1 -20.96 11.85 26.85
CA MET A 1 -21.32 10.97 27.96
C MET A 1 -20.46 9.70 28.01
N ALA A 2 -20.38 8.86 26.98
CA ALA A 2 -19.61 7.58 27.05
C ALA A 2 -18.13 7.75 27.46
N ARG A 3 -17.41 8.75 26.94
CA ARG A 3 -16.00 9.02 27.30
C ARG A 3 -15.83 9.41 28.78
N ILE A 4 -16.74 10.21 29.33
CA ILE A 4 -16.67 10.64 30.72
C ILE A 4 -16.91 9.45 31.65
N ASN A 5 -17.88 8.59 31.33
CA ASN A 5 -18.13 7.36 32.10
C ASN A 5 -16.92 6.42 32.05
N LEU A 6 -16.32 6.23 30.87
CA LEU A 6 -15.14 5.39 30.73
C LEU A 6 -13.95 5.95 31.52
N ARG A 7 -13.74 7.27 31.48
CA ARG A 7 -12.72 7.95 32.30
C ARG A 7 -12.93 7.70 33.79
N ASN A 8 -14.17 7.87 34.27
CA ASN A 8 -14.48 7.65 35.69
C ASN A 8 -14.19 6.18 36.10
N HIS A 9 -14.55 5.21 35.27
CA HIS A 9 -14.24 3.80 35.53
C HIS A 9 -12.74 3.53 35.60
N LEU A 10 -11.91 4.19 34.77
CA LEU A 10 -10.46 4.04 34.85
C LEU A 10 -9.91 4.69 36.13
N LEU A 11 -10.43 5.86 36.54
CA LEU A 11 -10.06 6.48 37.81
C LEU A 11 -10.42 5.60 39.02
N GLU A 12 -11.56 4.88 38.96
CA GLU A 12 -11.94 3.88 39.96
C GLU A 12 -11.01 2.63 39.97
N MET A 13 -10.17 2.48 38.95
CA MET A 13 -9.15 1.43 38.84
C MET A 13 -7.74 1.94 39.20
N ASP A 14 -7.65 3.05 39.91
CA ASP A 14 -6.40 3.68 40.37
C ASP A 14 -5.48 4.18 39.27
N PHE A 15 -5.99 4.50 38.06
CA PHE A 15 -5.22 5.24 37.07
C PHE A 15 -5.08 6.70 37.49
N GLU A 16 -3.84 7.19 37.59
CA GLU A 16 -3.55 8.56 38.07
C GLU A 16 -3.85 9.64 37.04
N ASP A 17 -3.46 9.41 35.76
CA ASP A 17 -3.62 10.37 34.67
C ASP A 17 -4.49 9.77 33.55
N VAL A 18 -5.73 10.22 33.42
CA VAL A 18 -6.67 9.78 32.39
C VAL A 18 -7.09 10.95 31.53
N VAL A 19 -6.55 11.03 30.33
CA VAL A 19 -6.83 12.09 29.35
C VAL A 19 -7.83 11.58 28.30
N CYS A 20 -8.80 12.44 27.93
CA CYS A 20 -9.79 12.12 26.92
C CYS A 20 -9.59 13.00 25.68
N PHE A 21 -9.53 12.38 24.51
CA PHE A 21 -9.44 13.07 23.23
C PHE A 21 -10.75 12.98 22.44
N SER A 22 -11.05 14.01 21.67
CA SER A 22 -12.25 14.07 20.83
C SER A 22 -12.02 13.52 19.43
N ASN A 23 -10.77 13.53 18.98
CA ASN A 23 -10.37 13.14 17.61
C ASN A 23 -8.90 12.73 17.56
N GLY A 24 -8.48 12.16 16.43
CA GLY A 24 -7.11 11.68 16.23
C GLY A 24 -6.05 12.79 16.23
N ARG A 25 -6.40 14.05 15.89
CA ARG A 25 -5.44 15.18 15.92
C ARG A 25 -5.04 15.55 17.34
N GLU A 26 -6.00 15.59 18.26
CA GLU A 26 -5.73 15.84 19.68
C GLU A 26 -4.84 14.72 20.26
N LEU A 27 -5.14 13.45 19.94
CA LEU A 27 -4.32 12.32 20.33
C LEU A 27 -2.88 12.44 19.78
N ARG A 28 -2.73 12.72 18.47
CA ARG A 28 -1.41 12.91 17.85
C ARG A 28 -0.61 14.06 18.49
N ALA A 29 -1.26 15.18 18.78
CA ALA A 29 -0.61 16.31 19.43
C ALA A 29 -0.11 15.93 20.83
N HIS A 30 -0.88 15.15 21.58
CA HIS A 30 -0.51 14.66 22.90
C HIS A 30 0.68 13.67 22.83
N LEU A 31 0.62 12.70 21.89
CA LEU A 31 1.67 11.68 21.71
C LEU A 31 3.02 12.26 21.30
N LYS A 32 3.07 13.44 20.68
CA LYS A 32 4.33 14.16 20.41
C LYS A 32 5.00 14.69 21.68
N LEU A 33 4.27 14.82 22.77
CA LEU A 33 4.73 15.43 24.02
C LEU A 33 4.89 14.42 25.15
N ARG A 34 4.09 13.36 25.16
CA ARG A 34 4.02 12.39 26.25
C ARG A 34 3.71 11.00 25.72
N ASP A 35 4.34 10.00 26.31
CA ASP A 35 4.01 8.59 26.11
C ASP A 35 2.71 8.22 26.81
N ILE A 36 2.06 7.15 26.38
CA ILE A 36 0.85 6.57 27.00
C ILE A 36 1.07 5.09 27.25
N ASP A 37 0.67 4.61 28.44
CA ASP A 37 0.75 3.19 28.80
C ASP A 37 -0.43 2.39 28.23
N LEU A 38 -1.62 3.00 28.20
CA LEU A 38 -2.86 2.39 27.76
C LEU A 38 -3.68 3.34 26.90
N LEU A 39 -4.08 2.89 25.72
CA LEU A 39 -4.97 3.59 24.81
C LEU A 39 -6.27 2.80 24.64
N LEU A 40 -7.39 3.40 25.06
CA LEU A 40 -8.73 2.90 24.77
C LEU A 40 -9.29 3.64 23.56
N MET A 41 -9.48 2.94 22.46
CA MET A 41 -9.89 3.52 21.17
C MET A 41 -11.29 3.06 20.78
N ASP A 42 -12.21 4.02 20.57
CA ASP A 42 -13.48 3.72 19.90
C ASP A 42 -13.22 3.59 18.38
N PHE A 43 -13.84 2.60 17.75
CA PHE A 43 -13.77 2.50 16.29
C PHE A 43 -14.44 3.70 15.61
N HIS A 44 -15.62 4.13 16.10
CA HIS A 44 -16.36 5.26 15.56
C HIS A 44 -16.02 6.55 16.29
N LEU A 45 -15.28 7.44 15.64
CA LEU A 45 -14.91 8.77 16.17
C LEU A 45 -15.82 9.91 15.65
N GLY A 46 -17.04 9.61 15.26
CA GLY A 46 -18.02 10.59 14.76
C GLY A 46 -17.72 11.04 13.33
N GLN A 47 -17.57 12.35 13.12
CA GLN A 47 -17.29 12.94 11.79
C GLN A 47 -15.77 13.01 11.48
N HIS A 48 -14.98 12.13 12.08
CA HIS A 48 -13.53 12.03 11.90
C HIS A 48 -13.15 10.67 11.35
N LYS A 49 -11.87 10.48 11.07
CA LYS A 49 -11.30 9.17 10.75
C LYS A 49 -11.70 8.16 11.82
N ASN A 50 -11.83 6.89 11.43
CA ASN A 50 -12.12 5.83 12.40
C ASN A 50 -10.89 5.54 13.29
N GLY A 51 -11.10 4.77 14.36
CA GLY A 51 -10.04 4.48 15.32
C GLY A 51 -8.88 3.68 14.71
N VAL A 52 -9.13 2.81 13.72
CA VAL A 52 -8.09 2.04 13.02
C VAL A 52 -7.19 2.98 12.21
N GLU A 53 -7.78 3.88 11.40
CA GLU A 53 -7.01 4.85 10.62
C GLU A 53 -6.13 5.75 11.52
N VAL A 54 -6.66 6.16 12.68
CA VAL A 54 -5.90 6.97 13.65
C VAL A 54 -4.73 6.17 14.22
N ILE A 55 -4.92 4.88 14.58
CA ILE A 55 -3.85 4.02 15.09
C ILE A 55 -2.78 3.81 14.01
N GLU A 56 -3.17 3.50 12.77
CA GLU A 56 -2.23 3.35 11.65
C GLU A 56 -1.38 4.61 11.44
N GLU A 57 -2.00 5.80 11.50
CA GLU A 57 -1.28 7.07 11.35
C GLU A 57 -0.25 7.31 12.45
N VAL A 58 -0.62 7.09 13.72
CA VAL A 58 0.29 7.32 14.83
C VAL A 58 1.38 6.24 14.92
N GLN A 59 1.11 5.01 14.47
CA GLN A 59 2.10 3.95 14.32
C GLN A 59 3.09 4.27 13.19
N LYS A 60 2.61 4.69 12.01
CA LYS A 60 3.46 5.14 10.89
C LYS A 60 4.35 6.32 11.27
N ALA A 61 3.84 7.21 12.10
CA ALA A 61 4.59 8.36 12.60
C ALA A 61 5.56 8.02 13.76
N GLY A 62 5.62 6.76 14.20
CA GLY A 62 6.46 6.34 15.32
C GLY A 62 6.06 6.94 16.68
N LEU A 63 4.82 7.40 16.81
CA LEU A 63 4.33 8.09 18.01
C LEU A 63 3.78 7.14 19.08
N ILE A 64 3.55 5.87 18.77
CA ILE A 64 3.13 4.84 19.71
C ILE A 64 4.25 3.83 19.88
N LYS A 65 4.60 3.54 21.13
CA LYS A 65 5.60 2.55 21.53
C LYS A 65 5.05 1.13 21.49
N ASN A 66 5.93 0.14 21.32
CA ASN A 66 5.55 -1.27 21.46
C ASN A 66 5.05 -1.60 22.89
N SER A 67 5.52 -0.87 23.89
CA SER A 67 5.08 -0.98 25.29
C SER A 67 3.67 -0.43 25.55
N THR A 68 3.11 0.42 24.69
CA THR A 68 1.74 0.94 24.82
C THR A 68 0.71 -0.17 24.58
N SER A 69 -0.24 -0.36 25.50
CA SER A 69 -1.38 -1.26 25.31
C SER A 69 -2.50 -0.58 24.52
N ILE A 70 -3.06 -1.27 23.53
CA ILE A 70 -4.15 -0.77 22.69
C ILE A 70 -5.37 -1.66 22.83
N ILE A 71 -6.49 -1.09 23.32
CA ILE A 71 -7.77 -1.77 23.44
C ILE A 71 -8.80 -1.05 22.58
N PHE A 72 -9.41 -1.77 21.64
CA PHE A 72 -10.54 -1.25 20.88
C PHE A 72 -11.87 -1.47 21.57
N ILE A 73 -12.76 -0.50 21.44
CA ILE A 73 -14.13 -0.55 21.91
C ILE A 73 -15.05 -0.22 20.74
N THR A 74 -15.99 -1.11 20.37
CA THR A 74 -16.90 -0.87 19.26
C THR A 74 -18.30 -1.40 19.53
N SER A 75 -19.32 -0.78 18.93
CA SER A 75 -20.68 -1.33 18.83
C SER A 75 -20.86 -2.24 17.62
N ASP A 76 -19.90 -2.20 16.71
CA ASP A 76 -20.00 -2.86 15.43
C ASP A 76 -19.52 -4.31 15.50
N ARG A 77 -20.28 -5.20 14.89
CA ARG A 77 -19.99 -6.65 14.83
C ARG A 77 -19.79 -7.13 13.41
N LEU A 78 -19.79 -6.23 12.43
CA LEU A 78 -19.60 -6.59 11.04
C LEU A 78 -18.21 -7.20 10.84
N PRO A 79 -18.11 -8.36 10.16
CA PRO A 79 -16.84 -9.06 9.95
C PRO A 79 -15.75 -8.15 9.38
N MET A 80 -16.08 -7.30 8.42
CA MET A 80 -15.16 -6.36 7.80
C MET A 80 -14.55 -5.37 8.82
N ILE A 81 -15.37 -4.82 9.74
CA ILE A 81 -14.89 -3.88 10.76
C ILE A 81 -14.04 -4.60 11.80
N VAL A 82 -14.48 -5.78 12.24
CA VAL A 82 -13.70 -6.60 13.16
C VAL A 82 -12.36 -6.99 12.52
N GLY A 83 -12.34 -7.31 11.22
CA GLY A 83 -11.13 -7.59 10.46
C GLY A 83 -10.16 -6.41 10.46
N GLN A 84 -10.62 -5.20 10.16
CA GLN A 84 -9.80 -3.98 10.20
C GLN A 84 -9.21 -3.74 11.59
N ILE A 85 -9.99 -3.94 12.66
CA ILE A 85 -9.49 -3.78 14.04
C ILE A 85 -8.42 -4.83 14.35
N VAL A 86 -8.62 -6.09 13.94
CA VAL A 86 -7.64 -7.18 14.18
C VAL A 86 -6.33 -6.91 13.46
N ASP A 87 -6.36 -6.22 12.33
CA ASP A 87 -5.18 -5.91 11.51
C ASP A 87 -4.18 -4.96 12.19
N VAL A 88 -4.66 -4.07 13.05
CA VAL A 88 -3.78 -3.20 13.86
C VAL A 88 -3.27 -3.88 15.15
N HIS A 89 -3.55 -5.18 15.30
CA HIS A 89 -3.07 -6.02 16.39
C HIS A 89 -3.31 -5.47 17.81
N PRO A 90 -4.56 -5.11 18.15
CA PRO A 90 -4.86 -4.64 19.50
C PRO A 90 -4.66 -5.76 20.54
N ASP A 91 -4.45 -5.37 21.81
CA ASP A 91 -4.36 -6.32 22.91
C ASP A 91 -5.72 -6.90 23.27
N ALA A 92 -6.79 -6.11 23.08
CA ALA A 92 -8.16 -6.59 23.24
C ALA A 92 -9.16 -5.82 22.37
N LEU A 93 -10.30 -6.47 22.11
CA LEU A 93 -11.47 -5.88 21.47
C LEU A 93 -12.67 -6.07 22.42
N ILE A 94 -13.33 -4.97 22.78
CA ILE A 94 -14.51 -4.95 23.63
C ILE A 94 -15.72 -4.54 22.78
N ILE A 95 -16.74 -5.38 22.75
CA ILE A 95 -17.99 -5.12 22.01
C ILE A 95 -19.01 -4.46 22.95
N LYS A 96 -19.60 -3.34 22.52
CA LYS A 96 -20.73 -2.68 23.22
C LYS A 96 -22.04 -3.46 23.02
N PRO A 97 -22.94 -3.53 24.00
CA PRO A 97 -22.80 -2.99 25.35
C PRO A 97 -21.84 -3.82 26.21
N TYR A 98 -21.10 -3.16 27.09
CA TYR A 98 -20.18 -3.78 28.02
C TYR A 98 -20.56 -3.44 29.47
N THR A 99 -20.14 -4.26 30.42
CA THR A 99 -20.24 -3.99 31.85
C THR A 99 -18.92 -3.41 32.36
N ILE A 100 -18.96 -2.69 33.49
CA ILE A 100 -17.78 -2.17 34.18
C ILE A 100 -16.79 -3.31 34.48
N ASN A 101 -17.32 -4.44 34.98
CA ASN A 101 -16.49 -5.63 35.26
C ASN A 101 -15.80 -6.16 33.98
N SER A 102 -16.46 -6.14 32.83
CA SER A 102 -15.85 -6.55 31.56
C SER A 102 -14.69 -5.64 31.16
N ILE A 103 -14.83 -4.33 31.31
CA ILE A 103 -13.73 -3.38 31.07
C ILE A 103 -12.59 -3.67 32.04
N LYS A 104 -12.88 -3.73 33.35
CA LYS A 104 -11.89 -3.97 34.38
C LYS A 104 -11.08 -5.24 34.07
N GLN A 105 -11.76 -6.36 33.80
CA GLN A 105 -11.10 -7.63 33.50
C GLN A 105 -10.22 -7.55 32.24
N ASN A 106 -10.69 -6.92 31.16
CA ASN A 106 -9.90 -6.80 29.93
C ASN A 106 -8.69 -5.89 30.13
N VAL A 107 -8.86 -4.73 30.76
CA VAL A 107 -7.78 -3.78 31.03
C VAL A 107 -6.73 -4.43 31.92
N THR A 108 -7.13 -5.01 33.08
CA THR A 108 -6.19 -5.68 34.00
C THR A 108 -5.42 -6.77 33.27
N ARG A 109 -6.11 -7.65 32.52
CA ARG A 109 -5.47 -8.73 31.77
C ARG A 109 -4.45 -8.21 30.75
N CYS A 110 -4.77 -7.13 30.01
CA CYS A 110 -3.85 -6.55 29.03
C CYS A 110 -2.63 -5.94 29.70
N LEU A 111 -2.82 -5.21 30.81
CA LEU A 111 -1.73 -4.59 31.56
C LEU A 111 -0.84 -5.64 32.24
N ASP A 112 -1.41 -6.69 32.83
CA ASP A 112 -0.64 -7.80 33.44
C ASP A 112 0.25 -8.48 32.39
N LEU A 113 -0.29 -8.71 31.17
CA LEU A 113 0.47 -9.30 30.09
C LEU A 113 1.56 -8.34 29.58
N ARG A 114 1.24 -7.05 29.42
CA ARG A 114 2.22 -6.02 29.03
C ARG A 114 3.31 -5.86 30.07
N HIS A 115 2.95 -5.81 31.35
CA HIS A 115 3.92 -5.75 32.45
C HIS A 115 4.85 -6.97 32.45
N PHE A 116 4.31 -8.16 32.24
CA PHE A 116 5.12 -9.38 32.10
C PHE A 116 6.10 -9.28 30.92
N MET A 117 5.67 -8.74 29.76
CA MET A 117 6.52 -8.62 28.58
C MET A 117 7.37 -7.33 28.55
N MET A 118 7.24 -6.45 29.55
CA MET A 118 7.87 -5.12 29.56
C MET A 118 9.38 -5.12 29.28
N PRO A 119 10.19 -6.06 29.80
CA PRO A 119 11.62 -6.11 29.48
C PRO A 119 11.89 -6.25 27.98
N ILE A 120 11.09 -7.07 27.28
CA ILE A 120 11.20 -7.30 25.84
C ILE A 120 10.70 -6.06 25.07
N LEU A 121 9.54 -5.53 25.46
CA LEU A 121 8.90 -4.41 24.78
C LEU A 121 9.73 -3.13 24.83
N LYS A 122 10.39 -2.85 25.98
CA LYS A 122 11.34 -1.72 26.10
C LYS A 122 12.54 -1.87 25.18
N GLN A 123 13.10 -3.06 25.06
CA GLN A 123 14.19 -3.33 24.12
C GLN A 123 13.74 -3.12 22.66
N MET A 124 12.51 -3.51 22.34
CA MET A 124 11.93 -3.23 21.02
C MET A 124 11.70 -1.73 20.78
N ASP A 125 11.30 -0.97 21.79
CA ASP A 125 11.13 0.48 21.72
C ASP A 125 12.48 1.22 21.53
N GLU A 126 13.58 0.57 21.91
CA GLU A 126 14.96 1.05 21.71
C GLU A 126 15.61 0.47 20.44
N ASP A 127 14.83 -0.15 19.53
CA ASP A 127 15.27 -0.86 18.32
C ASP A 127 16.32 -1.99 18.56
N LYS A 128 16.42 -2.49 19.80
CA LYS A 128 17.33 -3.57 20.20
C LYS A 128 16.68 -4.96 19.99
N HIS A 129 16.28 -5.26 18.76
CA HIS A 129 15.49 -6.45 18.44
C HIS A 129 16.20 -7.78 18.71
N GLU A 130 17.53 -7.87 18.52
CA GLU A 130 18.29 -9.09 18.85
C GLU A 130 18.30 -9.36 20.37
N GLN A 131 18.48 -8.30 21.17
CA GLN A 131 18.43 -8.43 22.63
C GLN A 131 17.03 -8.81 23.11
N ALA A 132 16.00 -8.19 22.51
CA ALA A 132 14.62 -8.53 22.79
C ALA A 132 14.32 -10.01 22.52
N LEU A 133 14.89 -10.59 21.44
CA LEU A 133 14.75 -12.01 21.11
C LEU A 133 15.43 -12.91 22.15
N ILE A 134 16.64 -12.58 22.61
CA ILE A 134 17.37 -13.32 23.64
C ILE A 134 16.57 -13.33 24.94
N THR A 135 16.16 -12.15 25.43
CA THR A 135 15.33 -12.02 26.65
C THR A 135 14.04 -12.81 26.55
N LEU A 136 13.39 -12.78 25.36
CA LEU A 136 12.17 -13.53 25.11
C LEU A 136 12.40 -15.05 25.18
N ASP A 137 13.48 -15.56 24.58
CA ASP A 137 13.81 -16.99 24.59
C ASP A 137 14.16 -17.49 26.01
N GLU A 138 14.76 -16.65 26.85
CA GLU A 138 14.97 -16.92 28.29
C GLU A 138 13.63 -17.00 29.03
N MET A 139 12.75 -16.02 28.86
CA MET A 139 11.44 -15.99 29.47
C MET A 139 10.55 -17.17 29.04
N LEU A 140 10.67 -17.65 27.80
CA LEU A 140 9.96 -18.84 27.32
C LEU A 140 10.42 -20.11 28.01
N LYS A 141 11.71 -20.23 28.37
CA LYS A 141 12.24 -21.39 29.09
C LYS A 141 11.77 -21.43 30.55
N GLU A 142 11.62 -20.26 31.18
CA GLU A 142 11.26 -20.12 32.58
C GLU A 142 9.73 -20.14 32.83
N SER A 143 8.94 -19.79 31.83
CA SER A 143 7.50 -19.62 31.99
C SER A 143 6.73 -20.94 31.85
N GLU A 144 6.02 -21.31 32.89
CA GLU A 144 5.12 -22.47 32.91
C GLU A 144 3.66 -22.11 32.51
N ASN A 145 3.35 -20.82 32.29
CA ASN A 145 2.00 -20.36 32.01
C ASN A 145 1.67 -20.45 30.52
N PRO A 146 0.77 -21.35 30.06
CA PRO A 146 0.47 -21.55 28.65
C PRO A 146 -0.02 -20.29 27.91
N ARG A 147 -0.78 -19.42 28.61
CA ARG A 147 -1.31 -18.18 28.01
C ARG A 147 -0.21 -17.16 27.78
N LYS A 148 0.70 -17.00 28.75
CA LYS A 148 1.88 -16.14 28.62
C LYS A 148 2.79 -16.65 27.51
N ASN A 149 3.03 -17.96 27.45
CA ASN A 149 3.84 -18.60 26.43
C ASN A 149 3.26 -18.38 25.02
N SER A 150 1.95 -18.50 24.85
CA SER A 150 1.31 -18.20 23.56
C SER A 150 1.55 -16.76 23.11
N SER A 151 1.53 -15.79 24.03
CA SER A 151 1.80 -14.38 23.74
C SER A 151 3.29 -14.13 23.43
N LEU A 152 4.20 -14.77 24.14
CA LEU A 152 5.63 -14.74 23.86
C LEU A 152 5.94 -15.33 22.46
N VAL A 153 5.34 -16.47 22.11
CA VAL A 153 5.53 -17.10 20.78
C VAL A 153 5.02 -16.18 19.66
N LYS A 154 3.87 -15.52 19.86
CA LYS A 154 3.37 -14.50 18.92
C LYS A 154 4.35 -13.33 18.79
N LEU A 155 4.87 -12.83 19.90
CA LEU A 155 5.84 -11.72 19.90
C LEU A 155 7.17 -12.14 19.25
N ARG A 156 7.65 -13.38 19.52
CA ARG A 156 8.84 -13.97 18.90
C ARG A 156 8.76 -13.94 17.39
N ALA A 157 7.66 -14.40 16.81
CA ALA A 157 7.47 -14.40 15.36
C ALA A 157 7.52 -12.97 14.77
N ARG A 158 6.96 -11.98 15.47
CA ARG A 158 7.01 -10.57 15.05
C ARG A 158 8.43 -9.99 15.11
N ILE A 159 9.20 -10.31 16.17
CA ILE A 159 10.61 -9.87 16.29
C ILE A 159 11.44 -10.50 15.18
N LEU A 160 11.25 -11.78 14.86
CA LEU A 160 11.95 -12.47 13.78
C LEU A 160 11.68 -11.82 12.41
N ILE A 161 10.44 -11.39 12.14
CA ILE A 161 10.12 -10.63 10.92
C ILE A 161 10.88 -9.29 10.90
N LYS A 162 10.95 -8.57 12.02
CA LYS A 162 11.70 -7.31 12.12
C LYS A 162 13.20 -7.50 11.90
N LEU A 163 13.74 -8.64 12.30
CA LEU A 163 15.14 -9.03 12.10
C LEU A 163 15.44 -9.62 10.70
N GLY A 164 14.45 -9.73 9.82
CA GLY A 164 14.62 -10.35 8.50
C GLY A 164 14.78 -11.89 8.55
N ARG A 165 14.52 -12.52 9.70
CA ARG A 165 14.63 -13.99 9.90
C ARG A 165 13.34 -14.70 9.51
N TYR A 166 12.93 -14.54 8.25
CA TYR A 166 11.61 -14.94 7.75
C TYR A 166 11.36 -16.45 7.79
N ASP A 167 12.38 -17.25 7.54
CA ASP A 167 12.28 -18.72 7.61
C ASP A 167 11.96 -19.22 9.01
N GLU A 168 12.53 -18.59 10.04
CA GLU A 168 12.25 -18.96 11.42
C GLU A 168 10.84 -18.52 11.84
N ALA A 169 10.42 -17.31 11.42
CA ALA A 169 9.06 -16.84 11.64
C ALA A 169 8.03 -17.77 10.97
N SER A 170 8.27 -18.17 9.72
CA SER A 170 7.38 -19.08 8.98
C SER A 170 7.21 -20.43 9.66
N LYS A 171 8.29 -21.00 10.24
CA LYS A 171 8.23 -22.26 11.00
C LYS A 171 7.33 -22.14 12.24
N ILE A 172 7.39 -21.00 12.93
CA ILE A 172 6.51 -20.74 14.09
C ILE A 172 5.05 -20.71 13.63
N TYR A 173 4.72 -19.92 12.60
CA TYR A 173 3.35 -19.83 12.09
C TYR A 173 2.82 -21.18 11.60
N LYS A 174 3.64 -21.95 10.86
CA LYS A 174 3.27 -23.31 10.44
C LYS A 174 2.97 -24.23 11.62
N THR A 175 3.75 -24.15 12.69
CA THR A 175 3.54 -24.96 13.90
C THR A 175 2.21 -24.59 14.56
N ILE A 176 1.88 -23.31 14.64
CA ILE A 176 0.61 -22.82 15.18
C ILE A 176 -0.57 -23.31 14.32
N LEU A 177 -0.46 -23.19 13.00
CA LEU A 177 -1.50 -23.57 12.04
C LEU A 177 -1.73 -25.08 11.96
N LYS A 178 -0.71 -25.92 12.27
CA LYS A 178 -0.90 -27.37 12.44
C LYS A 178 -1.85 -27.70 13.61
N GLY A 179 -1.87 -26.88 14.65
CA GLY A 179 -2.80 -27.03 15.77
C GLY A 179 -4.22 -26.54 15.45
N SER A 180 -4.34 -25.49 14.66
CA SER A 180 -5.62 -24.96 14.18
C SER A 180 -5.38 -24.07 12.96
N ASP A 181 -5.99 -24.43 11.83
CA ASP A 181 -5.96 -23.68 10.57
C ASP A 181 -6.82 -22.40 10.58
N LYS A 182 -7.64 -22.22 11.63
CA LYS A 182 -8.55 -21.07 11.78
C LYS A 182 -7.90 -19.84 12.41
N ILE A 183 -6.62 -19.89 12.75
CA ILE A 183 -5.92 -18.78 13.40
C ILE A 183 -5.49 -17.74 12.38
N ILE A 184 -6.37 -16.75 12.12
CA ILE A 184 -6.23 -15.74 11.09
C ILE A 184 -4.91 -14.97 11.21
N TRP A 185 -4.53 -14.51 12.41
CA TRP A 185 -3.27 -13.76 12.58
C TRP A 185 -2.02 -14.59 12.22
N ALA A 186 -2.07 -15.92 12.42
CA ALA A 186 -0.96 -16.79 12.04
C ALA A 186 -0.92 -17.02 10.51
N LYS A 187 -2.08 -17.10 9.84
CA LYS A 187 -2.14 -17.11 8.37
C LYS A 187 -1.52 -15.82 7.79
N TRP A 188 -1.92 -14.65 8.30
CA TRP A 188 -1.33 -13.37 7.85
C TRP A 188 0.18 -13.29 8.10
N GLY A 189 0.64 -13.73 9.27
CA GLY A 189 2.07 -13.77 9.57
C GLY A 189 2.85 -14.72 8.66
N LEU A 190 2.27 -15.86 8.30
CA LEU A 190 2.88 -16.80 7.36
C LEU A 190 2.94 -16.23 5.94
N ILE A 191 1.85 -15.61 5.46
CA ILE A 191 1.79 -14.92 4.16
C ILE A 191 2.87 -13.85 4.09
N GLN A 192 2.96 -13.00 5.11
CA GLN A 192 3.98 -11.95 5.18
C GLN A 192 5.40 -12.52 5.18
N SER A 193 5.63 -13.61 5.94
CA SER A 193 6.93 -14.27 5.97
C SER A 193 7.32 -14.84 4.62
N TYR A 194 6.39 -15.47 3.90
CA TYR A 194 6.62 -16.00 2.56
C TYR A 194 6.91 -14.87 1.57
N HIS A 195 6.07 -13.83 1.56
CA HIS A 195 6.24 -12.70 0.65
C HIS A 195 7.61 -12.01 0.84
N LEU A 196 7.98 -11.71 2.09
CA LEU A 196 9.27 -11.08 2.41
C LEU A 196 10.48 -11.99 2.14
N ASN A 197 10.28 -13.30 2.15
CA ASN A 197 11.31 -14.30 1.81
C ASN A 197 11.38 -14.62 0.31
N GLY A 198 10.58 -13.94 -0.52
CA GLY A 198 10.52 -14.16 -1.98
C GLY A 198 9.78 -15.44 -2.41
N GLN A 199 9.09 -16.10 -1.49
CA GLN A 199 8.25 -17.28 -1.74
C GLN A 199 6.84 -16.83 -2.17
N VAL A 200 6.76 -16.27 -3.38
CA VAL A 200 5.55 -15.60 -3.88
C VAL A 200 4.42 -16.59 -4.12
N GLU A 201 4.72 -17.75 -4.69
CA GLU A 201 3.73 -18.77 -5.02
C GLU A 201 3.05 -19.33 -3.77
N GLU A 202 3.80 -19.59 -2.71
CA GLU A 202 3.25 -20.06 -1.43
C GLU A 202 2.41 -18.99 -0.75
N SER A 203 2.81 -17.71 -0.89
CA SER A 203 2.04 -16.57 -0.40
C SER A 203 0.71 -16.44 -1.15
N GLU A 204 0.73 -16.51 -2.50
CA GLU A 204 -0.46 -16.47 -3.34
C GLU A 204 -1.43 -17.61 -3.03
N ALA A 205 -0.94 -18.85 -2.88
CA ALA A 205 -1.78 -20.01 -2.57
C ALA A 205 -2.56 -19.85 -1.26
N LEU A 206 -1.90 -19.35 -0.20
CA LEU A 206 -2.57 -19.07 1.08
C LEU A 206 -3.55 -17.91 0.98
N LEU A 207 -3.23 -16.87 0.21
CA LEU A 207 -4.12 -15.74 0.00
C LEU A 207 -5.39 -16.16 -0.75
N LEU A 208 -5.28 -17.02 -1.75
CA LEU A 208 -6.42 -17.56 -2.48
C LEU A 208 -7.38 -18.33 -1.56
N ASP A 209 -6.84 -19.19 -0.66
CA ASP A 209 -7.66 -19.85 0.38
C ASP A 209 -8.39 -18.85 1.30
N MET A 210 -7.79 -17.69 1.54
CA MET A 210 -8.39 -16.66 2.40
C MET A 210 -9.44 -15.79 1.70
N THR A 211 -9.58 -15.87 0.38
CA THR A 211 -10.66 -15.15 -0.34
C THR A 211 -12.03 -15.80 -0.13
N ASP A 212 -12.11 -17.03 0.35
CA ASP A 212 -13.37 -17.75 0.53
C ASP A 212 -14.17 -17.29 1.76
N THR A 213 -13.59 -16.49 2.64
CA THR A 213 -14.26 -16.03 3.86
C THR A 213 -14.44 -14.52 3.88
N GLN A 214 -15.67 -14.06 4.21
CA GLN A 214 -16.00 -12.63 4.28
C GLN A 214 -15.08 -11.80 5.20
N LEU A 215 -14.49 -12.42 6.23
CA LEU A 215 -13.63 -11.72 7.18
C LEU A 215 -12.26 -11.37 6.59
N THR A 216 -11.79 -12.15 5.63
CA THR A 216 -10.42 -12.05 5.09
C THR A 216 -10.37 -11.72 3.59
N ASN A 217 -11.51 -11.85 2.88
CA ASN A 217 -11.59 -11.67 1.45
C ASN A 217 -10.99 -10.35 0.95
N ASP A 218 -11.45 -9.22 1.49
CA ASP A 218 -11.06 -7.91 0.97
C ASP A 218 -9.55 -7.68 1.12
N LYS A 219 -9.01 -8.00 2.29
CA LYS A 219 -7.58 -7.90 2.55
C LYS A 219 -6.77 -8.89 1.73
N ALA A 220 -7.26 -10.11 1.52
CA ALA A 220 -6.59 -11.10 0.68
C ALA A 220 -6.56 -10.62 -0.78
N CYS A 221 -7.66 -10.06 -1.29
CA CYS A 221 -7.71 -9.47 -2.63
C CYS A 221 -6.77 -8.27 -2.78
N GLU A 222 -6.68 -7.37 -1.76
CA GLU A 222 -5.72 -6.27 -1.75
C GLU A 222 -4.26 -6.78 -1.81
N TRP A 223 -3.92 -7.83 -1.06
CA TRP A 223 -2.59 -8.43 -1.09
C TRP A 223 -2.27 -9.08 -2.43
N LEU A 224 -3.21 -9.87 -3.00
CA LEU A 224 -3.05 -10.48 -4.32
C LEU A 224 -2.87 -9.43 -5.41
N ALA A 225 -3.62 -8.31 -5.32
CA ALA A 225 -3.45 -7.19 -6.24
C ALA A 225 -2.04 -6.57 -6.12
N ARG A 226 -1.52 -6.38 -4.91
CA ARG A 226 -0.15 -5.86 -4.68
C ARG A 226 0.91 -6.79 -5.26
N ILE A 227 0.84 -8.09 -4.98
CA ILE A 227 1.76 -9.09 -5.54
C ILE A 227 1.71 -9.05 -7.08
N SER A 228 0.51 -8.94 -7.65
CA SER A 228 0.34 -8.82 -9.10
C SER A 228 0.94 -7.51 -9.66
N ILE A 229 0.84 -6.41 -8.93
CA ILE A 229 1.48 -5.13 -9.29
C ILE A 229 3.01 -5.26 -9.26
N ASP A 230 3.58 -5.89 -8.23
CA ASP A 230 5.03 -6.11 -8.12
C ASP A 230 5.55 -6.96 -9.30
N GLY A 231 4.72 -7.88 -9.80
CA GLY A 231 4.98 -8.64 -11.02
C GLY A 231 4.59 -7.91 -12.34
N ASN A 232 4.24 -6.63 -12.29
CA ASN A 232 3.73 -5.84 -13.43
C ASN A 232 2.48 -6.43 -14.12
N GLN A 233 1.69 -7.26 -13.41
CA GLN A 233 0.48 -7.90 -13.91
C GLN A 233 -0.78 -7.07 -13.54
N TYR A 234 -0.91 -5.88 -14.11
CA TYR A 234 -1.97 -4.93 -13.75
C TYR A 234 -3.38 -5.46 -14.02
N GLY A 235 -3.59 -6.24 -15.10
CA GLY A 235 -4.87 -6.87 -15.38
C GLY A 235 -5.28 -7.88 -14.30
N LYS A 236 -4.34 -8.71 -13.82
CA LYS A 236 -4.58 -9.64 -12.69
C LYS A 236 -4.84 -8.87 -11.39
N ALA A 237 -4.12 -7.78 -11.17
CA ALA A 237 -4.35 -6.92 -10.01
C ALA A 237 -5.76 -6.31 -10.01
N GLU A 238 -6.24 -5.87 -11.17
CA GLU A 238 -7.61 -5.36 -11.35
C GLU A 238 -8.66 -6.43 -11.05
N GLU A 239 -8.50 -7.66 -11.60
CA GLU A 239 -9.41 -8.78 -11.36
C GLU A 239 -9.58 -9.07 -9.85
N TYR A 240 -8.51 -8.97 -9.07
CA TYR A 240 -8.61 -9.11 -7.61
C TYR A 240 -9.33 -7.94 -6.96
N MET A 241 -9.06 -6.70 -7.40
CA MET A 241 -9.73 -5.53 -6.84
C MET A 241 -11.22 -5.45 -7.22
N GLU A 242 -11.64 -6.04 -8.33
CA GLU A 242 -13.05 -6.14 -8.73
C GLU A 242 -13.88 -7.09 -7.85
N LYS A 243 -13.24 -8.02 -7.16
CA LYS A 243 -13.91 -8.88 -6.16
C LYS A 243 -14.37 -8.11 -4.93
N ILE A 244 -13.83 -6.92 -4.69
CA ILE A 244 -14.23 -6.02 -3.61
C ILE A 244 -15.21 -5.01 -4.17
N ARG A 245 -16.39 -4.88 -3.57
CA ARG A 245 -17.39 -3.88 -3.98
C ARG A 245 -16.86 -2.46 -3.78
N ASP A 246 -17.06 -1.57 -4.74
CA ASP A 246 -16.56 -0.18 -4.67
C ASP A 246 -17.00 0.57 -3.41
N GLY A 247 -18.20 0.32 -2.91
CA GLY A 247 -18.71 0.90 -1.66
C GLY A 247 -17.96 0.40 -0.41
N GLU A 248 -17.42 -0.81 -0.46
CA GLU A 248 -16.74 -1.49 0.66
C GLU A 248 -15.22 -1.25 0.64
N LEU A 249 -14.66 -0.73 -0.47
CA LEU A 249 -13.24 -0.41 -0.55
C LEU A 249 -12.80 0.48 0.62
N SER A 250 -11.73 0.11 1.31
CA SER A 250 -11.03 1.00 2.22
C SER A 250 -10.45 2.21 1.44
N LEU A 251 -10.03 3.24 2.14
CA LEU A 251 -9.38 4.38 1.47
C LEU A 251 -8.10 3.93 0.74
N ASN A 252 -7.32 3.07 1.39
CA ASN A 252 -6.08 2.54 0.83
C ASN A 252 -6.34 1.61 -0.37
N ALA A 253 -7.40 0.79 -0.31
CA ALA A 253 -7.81 -0.06 -1.42
C ALA A 253 -8.30 0.77 -2.63
N ALA A 254 -9.06 1.85 -2.39
CA ALA A 254 -9.50 2.75 -3.45
C ALA A 254 -8.31 3.44 -4.14
N ARG A 255 -7.30 3.86 -3.37
CA ARG A 255 -6.03 4.40 -3.92
C ARG A 255 -5.29 3.37 -4.77
N LEU A 256 -5.22 2.12 -4.29
CA LEU A 256 -4.57 1.03 -5.03
C LEU A 256 -5.30 0.76 -6.35
N LYS A 257 -6.64 0.65 -6.33
CA LYS A 257 -7.45 0.45 -7.54
C LYS A 257 -7.33 1.61 -8.52
N ALA A 258 -7.36 2.86 -8.04
CA ALA A 258 -7.14 4.05 -8.87
C ALA A 258 -5.74 4.05 -9.49
N TYR A 259 -4.72 3.60 -8.75
CA TYR A 259 -3.36 3.46 -9.26
C TYR A 259 -3.28 2.39 -10.37
N ILE A 260 -3.96 1.23 -10.21
CA ILE A 260 -4.03 0.19 -11.24
C ILE A 260 -4.61 0.75 -12.54
N TYR A 261 -5.72 1.52 -12.47
CA TYR A 261 -6.28 2.18 -13.64
C TYR A 261 -5.30 3.16 -14.30
N GLN A 262 -4.61 4.00 -13.52
CA GLN A 262 -3.59 4.90 -14.06
C GLN A 262 -2.42 4.14 -14.71
N ALA A 263 -2.00 3.02 -14.13
CA ALA A 263 -0.95 2.17 -14.69
C ALA A 263 -1.34 1.54 -16.04
N GLN A 264 -2.63 1.36 -16.26
CA GLN A 264 -3.22 0.87 -17.52
C GLN A 264 -3.62 2.01 -18.47
N GLU A 265 -3.21 3.26 -18.20
CA GLU A 265 -3.57 4.46 -18.98
C GLU A 265 -5.08 4.77 -19.00
N ARG A 266 -5.81 4.27 -18.02
CA ARG A 266 -7.26 4.46 -17.83
C ARG A 266 -7.53 5.51 -16.75
N GLY A 267 -6.92 6.70 -16.90
CA GLY A 267 -6.97 7.77 -15.90
C GLY A 267 -8.39 8.30 -15.64
N SER A 268 -9.27 8.28 -16.64
CA SER A 268 -10.68 8.69 -16.48
C SER A 268 -11.43 7.82 -15.46
N GLU A 269 -11.16 6.50 -15.46
CA GLU A 269 -11.79 5.57 -14.52
C GLU A 269 -11.21 5.74 -13.09
N ALA A 270 -9.91 6.04 -12.99
CA ALA A 270 -9.30 6.39 -11.72
C ALA A 270 -9.93 7.65 -11.10
N ILE A 271 -10.18 8.66 -11.93
CA ILE A 271 -10.84 9.91 -11.53
C ILE A 271 -12.27 9.61 -11.06
N GLU A 272 -13.06 8.89 -11.84
CA GLU A 272 -14.45 8.56 -11.50
C GLU A 272 -14.55 7.79 -10.17
N LEU A 273 -13.67 6.80 -9.96
CA LEU A 273 -13.60 6.04 -8.71
C LEU A 273 -13.31 6.96 -7.50
N LEU A 274 -12.31 7.81 -7.62
CA LEU A 274 -11.92 8.71 -6.54
C LEU A 274 -12.94 9.83 -6.30
N GLU A 275 -13.64 10.31 -7.33
CA GLU A 275 -14.74 11.27 -7.19
C GLU A 275 -15.91 10.67 -6.40
N LYS A 276 -16.35 9.47 -6.76
CA LYS A 276 -17.38 8.72 -6.03
C LYS A 276 -16.96 8.49 -4.56
N LYS A 277 -15.69 8.09 -4.36
CA LYS A 277 -15.18 7.84 -3.01
C LYS A 277 -15.09 9.13 -2.19
N ARG A 278 -14.64 10.22 -2.79
CA ARG A 278 -14.59 11.55 -2.17
C ARG A 278 -15.98 12.03 -1.75
N GLU A 279 -16.98 11.93 -2.63
CA GLU A 279 -18.33 12.37 -2.32
C GLU A 279 -18.97 11.54 -1.21
N SER A 280 -18.78 10.22 -1.21
CA SER A 280 -19.26 9.34 -0.12
C SER A 280 -18.60 9.65 1.23
N ASN A 281 -17.44 10.29 1.25
CA ASN A 281 -16.72 10.70 2.46
C ASN A 281 -16.87 12.20 2.79
N ARG A 282 -17.81 12.92 2.17
CA ARG A 282 -18.01 14.35 2.37
C ARG A 282 -18.27 14.75 3.83
N GLY A 283 -18.88 13.86 4.62
CA GLY A 283 -19.12 14.05 6.05
C GLY A 283 -17.84 13.93 6.91
N ILE A 284 -16.77 13.34 6.41
CA ILE A 284 -15.51 13.13 7.12
C ILE A 284 -14.44 14.02 6.51
N ARG A 285 -14.30 15.23 7.05
CA ARG A 285 -13.46 16.28 6.47
C ARG A 285 -12.03 15.84 6.14
N GLU A 286 -11.40 15.09 6.99
CA GLU A 286 -10.02 14.63 6.81
C GLU A 286 -9.89 13.72 5.59
N ARG A 287 -10.77 12.73 5.47
CA ARG A 287 -10.79 11.85 4.29
C ARG A 287 -11.15 12.59 3.00
N PHE A 288 -12.10 13.53 3.10
CA PHE A 288 -12.49 14.35 1.96
C PHE A 288 -11.34 15.22 1.45
N ASP A 289 -10.55 15.80 2.36
CA ASP A 289 -9.38 16.61 2.02
C ASP A 289 -8.26 15.74 1.41
N GLU A 290 -7.98 14.56 1.97
CA GLU A 290 -7.01 13.61 1.41
C GLU A 290 -7.41 13.14 0.01
N LEU A 291 -8.65 12.69 -0.17
CA LEU A 291 -9.17 12.28 -1.48
C LEU A 291 -9.18 13.43 -2.49
N SER A 292 -9.34 14.67 -2.05
CA SER A 292 -9.21 15.84 -2.92
C SER A 292 -7.78 15.99 -3.46
N LEU A 293 -6.75 15.69 -2.64
CA LEU A 293 -5.36 15.72 -3.10
C LEU A 293 -5.03 14.52 -3.99
N ASP A 294 -5.52 13.33 -3.65
CA ASP A 294 -5.33 12.14 -4.50
C ASP A 294 -5.97 12.35 -5.88
N LEU A 295 -7.18 12.90 -5.91
CA LEU A 295 -7.88 13.25 -7.14
C LEU A 295 -7.14 14.34 -7.93
N ALA A 296 -6.59 15.35 -7.25
CA ALA A 296 -5.78 16.38 -7.90
C ALA A 296 -4.53 15.79 -8.58
N ARG A 297 -3.85 14.79 -7.96
CA ARG A 297 -2.75 14.07 -8.61
C ARG A 297 -3.18 13.34 -9.87
N CYS A 298 -4.37 12.69 -9.84
CA CYS A 298 -4.90 12.04 -11.04
C CYS A 298 -5.11 13.06 -12.18
N TYR A 299 -5.68 14.23 -11.87
CA TYR A 299 -5.86 15.29 -12.86
C TYR A 299 -4.53 15.86 -13.37
N LEU A 300 -3.51 16.02 -12.51
CA LEU A 300 -2.17 16.45 -12.93
C LEU A 300 -1.52 15.41 -13.86
N ASN A 301 -1.61 14.11 -13.52
CA ASN A 301 -1.09 13.03 -14.36
C ASN A 301 -1.80 12.98 -15.72
N GLU A 302 -3.12 13.16 -15.74
CA GLU A 302 -3.91 13.20 -16.98
C GLU A 302 -3.68 14.45 -17.82
N ALA A 303 -3.24 15.56 -17.22
CA ALA A 303 -2.88 16.78 -17.94
C ALA A 303 -1.55 16.62 -18.67
N GLU A 304 -0.66 15.72 -18.20
CA GLU A 304 0.62 15.45 -18.84
C GLU A 304 0.41 14.83 -20.23
N GLY A 305 1.02 15.40 -21.26
CA GLY A 305 0.93 14.88 -22.64
C GLY A 305 -0.36 15.21 -23.40
N LYS A 306 -1.33 15.94 -22.82
CA LYS A 306 -2.57 16.34 -23.50
C LYS A 306 -2.42 17.63 -24.31
N ALA A 307 -3.34 17.82 -25.27
CA ALA A 307 -3.46 19.07 -26.03
C ALA A 307 -3.85 20.26 -25.11
N SER A 308 -3.53 21.48 -25.54
CA SER A 308 -3.60 22.70 -24.71
C SER A 308 -4.95 22.86 -23.99
N ASN A 309 -6.07 22.77 -24.71
CA ASN A 309 -7.40 23.01 -24.12
C ASN A 309 -7.79 21.96 -23.06
N GLU A 310 -7.61 20.65 -23.38
CA GLU A 310 -7.92 19.58 -22.44
C GLU A 310 -7.01 19.62 -21.21
N ARG A 311 -5.75 19.99 -21.42
CA ARG A 311 -4.78 20.16 -20.34
C ARG A 311 -5.20 21.28 -19.40
N ASP A 312 -5.57 22.44 -19.94
CA ASP A 312 -5.92 23.62 -19.15
C ASP A 312 -7.17 23.38 -18.26
N ASP A 313 -8.18 22.68 -18.79
CA ASP A 313 -9.37 22.28 -18.02
C ASP A 313 -8.99 21.36 -16.84
N LYS A 314 -8.17 20.33 -17.10
CA LYS A 314 -7.71 19.41 -16.05
C LYS A 314 -6.88 20.11 -14.98
N LEU A 315 -6.00 21.05 -15.37
CA LEU A 315 -5.19 21.84 -14.46
C LEU A 315 -6.02 22.79 -13.60
N GLN A 316 -7.10 23.37 -14.14
CA GLN A 316 -8.03 24.18 -13.34
C GLN A 316 -8.71 23.36 -12.26
N VAL A 317 -9.21 22.17 -12.59
CA VAL A 317 -9.81 21.24 -11.61
C VAL A 317 -8.79 20.83 -10.55
N ALA A 318 -7.58 20.45 -10.96
CA ALA A 318 -6.51 20.09 -10.02
C ALA A 318 -6.22 21.22 -9.03
N LYS A 319 -6.02 22.45 -9.50
CA LYS A 319 -5.77 23.63 -8.65
C LYS A 319 -6.93 23.92 -7.69
N PHE A 320 -8.17 23.79 -8.15
CA PHE A 320 -9.35 23.93 -7.28
C PHE A 320 -9.34 22.89 -6.16
N LEU A 321 -9.08 21.63 -6.46
CA LEU A 321 -8.99 20.54 -5.50
C LEU A 321 -7.87 20.77 -4.48
N ILE A 322 -6.65 21.12 -4.93
CA ILE A 322 -5.52 21.47 -4.07
C ILE A 322 -5.88 22.65 -3.15
N GLY A 323 -6.47 23.71 -3.71
CA GLY A 323 -6.88 24.90 -2.94
C GLY A 323 -7.97 24.63 -1.93
N SER A 324 -8.88 23.68 -2.21
CA SER A 324 -9.99 23.33 -1.33
C SER A 324 -9.58 22.47 -0.15
N ALA A 325 -8.56 21.64 -0.30
CA ALA A 325 -8.10 20.73 0.74
C ALA A 325 -7.46 21.50 1.92
N GLY A 326 -7.88 21.20 3.14
CA GLY A 326 -7.28 21.72 4.36
C GLY A 326 -7.38 23.22 4.57
N ARG A 327 -8.35 23.92 3.97
CA ARG A 327 -8.48 25.41 4.04
C ARG A 327 -8.43 26.02 5.44
N LYS A 328 -8.81 25.26 6.47
CA LYS A 328 -8.89 25.71 7.87
C LYS A 328 -7.83 25.07 8.77
N VAL A 329 -6.86 24.38 8.19
CA VAL A 329 -5.85 23.61 8.94
C VAL A 329 -4.50 24.26 8.72
N ALA A 330 -3.91 24.80 9.79
CA ALA A 330 -2.53 25.26 9.78
C ALA A 330 -1.62 24.02 10.00
N ASP A 331 -1.26 23.33 8.93
CA ASP A 331 -0.33 22.19 8.93
C ASP A 331 0.80 22.49 7.94
N PRO A 332 2.06 22.65 8.43
CA PRO A 332 3.22 22.90 7.56
C PRO A 332 3.44 21.79 6.53
N GLN A 333 3.25 20.51 6.91
CA GLN A 333 3.43 19.38 6.01
C GLN A 333 2.40 19.39 4.88
N LEU A 334 1.14 19.70 5.20
CA LEU A 334 0.09 19.87 4.20
C LEU A 334 0.40 21.02 3.24
N THR A 335 0.99 22.10 3.74
CA THR A 335 1.38 23.26 2.91
C THR A 335 2.46 22.86 1.91
N VAL A 336 3.52 22.19 2.35
CA VAL A 336 4.59 21.68 1.48
C VAL A 336 4.03 20.74 0.41
N LYS A 337 3.18 19.79 0.80
CA LYS A 337 2.49 18.88 -0.13
C LYS A 337 1.72 19.62 -1.21
N LYS A 338 0.93 20.62 -0.84
CA LYS A 338 0.17 21.45 -1.78
C LYS A 338 1.07 22.29 -2.67
N ASP A 339 2.15 22.83 -2.14
CA ASP A 339 3.08 23.65 -2.90
C ASP A 339 3.80 22.84 -3.98
N TYR A 340 4.21 21.59 -3.73
CA TYR A 340 4.74 20.72 -4.79
C TYR A 340 3.72 20.45 -5.88
N MET A 341 2.45 20.18 -5.54
CA MET A 341 1.39 19.99 -6.54
C MET A 341 1.09 21.26 -7.32
N TYR A 342 1.14 22.46 -6.70
CA TYR A 342 1.00 23.74 -7.39
C TYR A 342 2.21 24.03 -8.31
N ALA A 343 3.41 23.67 -7.91
CA ALA A 343 4.60 23.78 -8.72
C ALA A 343 4.48 22.91 -9.98
N LEU A 344 4.04 21.65 -9.83
CA LEU A 344 3.75 20.75 -10.96
C LEU A 344 2.68 21.33 -11.89
N ALA A 345 1.58 21.86 -11.35
CA ALA A 345 0.54 22.51 -12.16
C ALA A 345 1.10 23.69 -12.97
N ALA A 346 1.92 24.56 -12.35
CA ALA A 346 2.55 25.70 -13.02
C ALA A 346 3.54 25.25 -14.11
N LEU A 347 4.30 24.18 -13.89
CA LEU A 347 5.21 23.60 -14.88
C LEU A 347 4.45 23.04 -16.09
N LEU A 348 3.34 22.35 -15.86
CA LEU A 348 2.48 21.84 -16.93
C LEU A 348 1.78 22.97 -17.72
N GLU A 349 1.52 24.13 -17.09
CA GLU A 349 1.06 25.35 -17.77
C GLU A 349 2.17 26.06 -18.56
N GLY A 350 3.43 25.67 -18.37
CA GLY A 350 4.60 26.34 -18.95
C GLY A 350 5.08 27.57 -18.18
N ASP A 351 4.47 27.89 -17.03
CA ASP A 351 4.85 29.02 -16.16
C ASP A 351 6.01 28.64 -15.23
N LYS A 352 7.20 28.51 -15.83
CA LYS A 352 8.44 28.19 -15.10
C LYS A 352 8.78 29.20 -14.01
N LYS A 353 8.42 30.49 -14.22
CA LYS A 353 8.71 31.54 -13.24
C LYS A 353 7.94 31.29 -11.94
N LYS A 354 6.64 31.10 -12.06
CA LYS A 354 5.76 30.80 -10.92
C LYS A 354 6.15 29.48 -10.23
N ALA A 355 6.49 28.46 -10.99
CA ALA A 355 6.96 27.19 -10.42
C ALA A 355 8.22 27.37 -9.58
N ASN A 356 9.23 28.11 -10.08
CA ASN A 356 10.46 28.39 -9.34
C ASN A 356 10.20 29.25 -8.09
N GLU A 357 9.29 30.22 -8.15
CA GLU A 357 8.87 31.01 -6.98
C GLU A 357 8.25 30.12 -5.90
N ILE A 358 7.44 29.14 -6.28
CA ILE A 358 6.84 28.17 -5.34
C ILE A 358 7.93 27.25 -4.77
N LEU A 359 8.79 26.68 -5.59
CA LEU A 359 9.85 25.76 -5.19
C LEU A 359 10.93 26.43 -4.31
N ALA A 360 11.05 27.76 -4.35
CA ALA A 360 11.95 28.54 -3.51
C ALA A 360 11.36 28.93 -2.14
N ARG A 361 10.14 28.55 -1.82
CA ARG A 361 9.50 28.87 -0.54
C ARG A 361 10.21 28.15 0.62
N PRO A 362 10.20 28.75 1.82
CA PRO A 362 10.70 28.10 3.03
C PRO A 362 10.00 26.75 3.29
N GLY A 363 10.75 25.75 3.74
CA GLY A 363 10.24 24.41 4.07
C GLY A 363 10.16 23.43 2.89
N MET A 364 10.36 23.89 1.64
CA MET A 364 10.36 22.98 0.48
C MET A 364 11.54 21.99 0.47
N ASP A 365 12.58 22.26 1.20
CA ASP A 365 13.75 21.37 1.35
C ASP A 365 13.63 20.42 2.56
N GLU A 366 12.66 20.65 3.45
CA GLU A 366 12.47 19.89 4.70
C GLU A 366 11.57 18.67 4.46
N LEU A 367 12.10 17.67 3.74
CA LEU A 367 11.33 16.46 3.35
C LEU A 367 11.48 15.29 4.32
N GLU A 368 12.28 15.41 5.39
CA GLU A 368 12.46 14.31 6.36
C GLU A 368 11.15 13.83 6.98
N GLY A 369 10.25 14.75 7.30
CA GLY A 369 8.90 14.45 7.83
C GLY A 369 7.82 14.20 6.77
N ALA A 370 8.12 14.36 5.48
CA ALA A 370 7.14 14.21 4.40
C ALA A 370 6.73 12.75 4.17
N ASP A 371 5.48 12.52 3.76
CA ASP A 371 5.03 11.20 3.31
C ASP A 371 5.61 10.82 1.94
N LEU A 372 5.60 9.53 1.62
CA LEU A 372 6.13 9.01 0.35
C LEU A 372 5.46 9.67 -0.89
N PRO A 373 4.13 9.87 -0.93
CA PRO A 373 3.49 10.58 -2.04
C PRO A 373 3.98 12.02 -2.21
N THR A 374 4.24 12.74 -1.13
CA THR A 374 4.80 14.10 -1.20
C THR A 374 6.22 14.09 -1.76
N MET A 375 7.04 13.10 -1.39
CA MET A 375 8.39 12.94 -1.94
C MET A 375 8.34 12.64 -3.44
N THR A 376 7.42 11.80 -3.91
CA THR A 376 7.26 11.53 -5.35
C THR A 376 6.79 12.77 -6.12
N ASP A 377 5.88 13.56 -5.55
CA ASP A 377 5.48 14.86 -6.11
C ASP A 377 6.69 15.82 -6.21
N ALA A 378 7.54 15.85 -5.17
CA ALA A 378 8.75 16.68 -5.14
C ALA A 378 9.78 16.27 -6.21
N ILE A 379 10.04 14.96 -6.35
CA ILE A 379 10.93 14.44 -7.40
C ILE A 379 10.43 14.87 -8.78
N SER A 380 9.13 14.68 -9.07
CA SER A 380 8.52 15.04 -10.32
C SER A 380 8.60 16.56 -10.57
N ALA A 381 8.36 17.39 -9.56
CA ALA A 381 8.43 18.85 -9.68
C ALA A 381 9.84 19.33 -10.00
N TRP A 382 10.86 18.90 -9.25
CA TRP A 382 12.25 19.30 -9.48
C TRP A 382 12.79 18.79 -10.82
N GLN A 383 12.40 17.58 -11.23
CA GLN A 383 12.78 17.02 -12.52
C GLN A 383 12.17 17.83 -13.67
N THR A 384 10.87 18.11 -13.62
CA THR A 384 10.16 18.90 -14.65
C THR A 384 10.66 20.35 -14.68
N ALA A 385 11.07 20.91 -13.55
CA ALA A 385 11.73 22.22 -13.46
C ALA A 385 13.14 22.23 -14.09
N GLY A 386 13.73 21.05 -14.37
CA GLY A 386 15.06 20.91 -14.96
C GLY A 386 16.20 20.76 -13.95
N ASN A 387 15.91 20.73 -12.64
CA ASN A 387 16.91 20.52 -11.58
C ASN A 387 17.06 19.02 -11.25
N LYS A 388 17.76 18.30 -12.14
CA LYS A 388 17.99 16.86 -11.99
C LYS A 388 18.78 16.50 -10.73
N VAL A 389 19.73 17.35 -10.30
CA VAL A 389 20.57 17.10 -9.13
C VAL A 389 19.70 16.98 -7.89
N LYS A 390 18.79 17.95 -7.69
CA LYS A 390 17.90 17.96 -6.54
C LYS A 390 16.86 16.82 -6.61
N ALA A 391 16.37 16.50 -7.79
CA ALA A 391 15.48 15.35 -7.98
C ALA A 391 16.17 14.03 -7.58
N ILE A 392 17.45 13.83 -7.92
CA ILE A 392 18.25 12.65 -7.55
C ILE A 392 18.50 12.61 -6.02
N GLU A 393 18.77 13.74 -5.39
CA GLU A 393 18.95 13.81 -3.92
C GLU A 393 17.67 13.36 -3.20
N ILE A 394 16.52 13.90 -3.59
CA ILE A 394 15.22 13.54 -3.02
C ILE A 394 14.91 12.07 -3.32
N LEU A 395 15.21 11.58 -4.51
CA LEU A 395 15.01 10.18 -4.90
C LEU A 395 15.75 9.23 -3.95
N LYS A 396 17.02 9.52 -3.62
CA LYS A 396 17.79 8.70 -2.67
C LYS A 396 17.16 8.66 -1.28
N ILE A 397 16.69 9.80 -0.78
CA ILE A 397 16.00 9.87 0.52
C ILE A 397 14.69 9.08 0.45
N CYS A 398 13.94 9.22 -0.64
CA CYS A 398 12.69 8.49 -0.84
C CYS A 398 12.91 6.97 -0.91
N GLN A 399 13.95 6.51 -1.60
CA GLN A 399 14.34 5.09 -1.66
C GLN A 399 14.69 4.53 -0.28
N GLN A 400 15.47 5.27 0.53
CA GLN A 400 15.79 4.86 1.91
C GLN A 400 14.54 4.74 2.76
N LYS A 401 13.63 5.73 2.67
CA LYS A 401 12.37 5.73 3.40
C LYS A 401 11.44 4.61 2.92
N LEU A 402 11.41 4.33 1.62
CA LEU A 402 10.65 3.24 1.03
C LEU A 402 11.15 1.87 1.51
N ALA A 403 12.46 1.68 1.57
CA ALA A 403 13.07 0.44 2.08
C ALA A 403 12.73 0.19 3.56
N ALA A 404 12.68 1.25 4.37
CA ALA A 404 12.31 1.18 5.78
C ALA A 404 10.79 1.10 6.03
N ALA A 405 9.96 1.40 5.02
CA ALA A 405 8.52 1.44 5.16
C ALA A 405 7.93 0.03 5.36
N ASN A 406 6.91 -0.05 6.22
CA ASN A 406 6.14 -1.28 6.38
C ASN A 406 5.42 -1.62 5.07
N ASP A 407 5.23 -2.92 4.84
CA ASP A 407 4.51 -3.43 3.69
C ASP A 407 3.04 -2.96 3.71
N SER A 408 2.65 -2.18 2.68
CA SER A 408 1.34 -1.52 2.60
C SER A 408 1.01 -1.11 1.15
N ASN A 409 -0.25 -0.83 0.88
CA ASN A 409 -0.68 -0.30 -0.42
C ASN A 409 0.06 1.00 -0.79
N GLU A 410 0.29 1.88 0.19
CA GLU A 410 1.05 3.11 0.00
C GLU A 410 2.49 2.85 -0.41
N LYS A 411 3.15 1.85 0.20
CA LYS A 411 4.50 1.42 -0.18
C LYS A 411 4.53 0.92 -1.62
N THR A 412 3.61 0.03 -2.01
CA THR A 412 3.52 -0.50 -3.37
C THR A 412 3.31 0.62 -4.40
N ILE A 413 2.34 1.52 -4.18
CA ILE A 413 2.09 2.66 -5.07
C ILE A 413 3.33 3.56 -5.16
N SER A 414 3.95 3.88 -4.02
CA SER A 414 5.13 4.74 -3.98
C SER A 414 6.35 4.11 -4.65
N ALA A 415 6.56 2.79 -4.49
CA ALA A 415 7.62 2.06 -5.16
C ALA A 415 7.51 2.18 -6.67
N MET A 416 6.30 2.06 -7.22
CA MET A 416 6.06 2.18 -8.65
C MET A 416 6.20 3.62 -9.14
N LEU A 417 5.80 4.62 -8.35
CA LEU A 417 6.02 6.03 -8.69
C LEU A 417 7.51 6.38 -8.65
N VAL A 418 8.26 5.86 -7.70
CA VAL A 418 9.73 6.00 -7.63
C VAL A 418 10.37 5.35 -8.86
N ALA A 419 9.97 4.14 -9.24
CA ALA A 419 10.47 3.47 -10.45
C ALA A 419 10.20 4.31 -11.71
N LYS A 420 8.97 4.88 -11.85
CA LYS A 420 8.64 5.80 -12.94
C LYS A 420 9.57 7.02 -12.95
N ASN A 421 9.85 7.62 -11.80
CA ASN A 421 10.75 8.77 -11.70
C ASN A 421 12.21 8.39 -12.03
N GLU A 422 12.69 7.23 -11.62
CA GLU A 422 14.02 6.71 -12.01
C GLU A 422 14.14 6.54 -13.52
N GLU A 423 13.08 6.03 -14.16
CA GLU A 423 13.02 5.91 -15.62
C GLU A 423 13.17 7.25 -16.32
N THR A 424 12.47 8.27 -15.83
CA THR A 424 12.48 9.62 -16.44
C THR A 424 13.78 10.37 -16.14
N ILE A 425 14.47 10.14 -15.03
CA ILE A 425 15.77 10.72 -14.70
C ILE A 425 16.90 10.20 -15.63
N GLY A 426 16.75 9.01 -16.27
CA GLY A 426 17.44 8.74 -17.51
C GLY A 426 18.63 7.78 -17.48
N GLU A 427 18.82 6.92 -16.46
CA GLU A 427 19.90 5.90 -16.50
C GLU A 427 19.46 4.56 -17.11
N LYS A 428 18.20 4.18 -16.95
CA LYS A 428 17.66 2.91 -17.46
C LYS A 428 17.27 2.92 -18.94
N LYS A 429 16.96 4.09 -19.49
CA LYS A 429 16.46 4.21 -20.89
C LYS A 429 17.46 3.75 -21.95
N PRO A 430 18.75 4.10 -21.91
CA PRO A 430 19.74 3.56 -22.83
C PRO A 430 19.85 2.04 -22.77
N GLN A 431 19.76 1.44 -21.57
CA GLN A 431 19.83 -0.01 -21.37
C GLN A 431 18.60 -0.72 -21.96
N ALA A 432 17.39 -0.21 -21.72
CA ALA A 432 16.17 -0.76 -22.29
C ALA A 432 16.16 -0.67 -23.83
N LEU A 433 16.61 0.47 -24.37
CA LEU A 433 16.75 0.62 -25.82
C LEU A 433 17.77 -0.34 -26.43
N ALA A 434 18.87 -0.65 -25.70
CA ALA A 434 19.85 -1.62 -26.14
C ALA A 434 19.25 -3.03 -26.19
N TYR A 435 18.55 -3.47 -25.12
CA TYR A 435 17.84 -4.75 -25.11
C TYR A 435 16.78 -4.83 -26.22
N ASN A 436 15.98 -3.78 -26.38
CA ASN A 436 14.95 -3.76 -27.41
C ASN A 436 15.56 -3.85 -28.82
N LYS A 437 16.67 -3.15 -29.07
CA LYS A 437 17.39 -3.19 -30.35
C LYS A 437 17.93 -4.60 -30.62
N GLU A 438 18.61 -5.20 -29.64
CA GLU A 438 19.09 -6.59 -29.74
C GLU A 438 17.93 -7.55 -30.00
N GLY A 439 16.81 -7.40 -29.31
CA GLY A 439 15.60 -8.20 -29.53
C GLY A 439 15.09 -8.09 -30.96
N LEU A 440 15.03 -6.89 -31.52
CA LEU A 440 14.63 -6.68 -32.92
C LEU A 440 15.60 -7.32 -33.92
N GLU A 441 16.92 -7.23 -33.69
CA GLU A 441 17.93 -7.88 -34.53
C GLU A 441 17.80 -9.42 -34.52
N ARG A 442 17.50 -10.02 -33.35
CA ARG A 442 17.24 -11.45 -33.21
C ARG A 442 15.92 -11.85 -33.86
N PHE A 443 14.87 -11.05 -33.67
CA PHE A 443 13.56 -11.28 -34.25
C PHE A 443 13.61 -11.33 -35.79
N VAL A 444 14.36 -10.42 -36.42
CA VAL A 444 14.59 -10.43 -37.88
C VAL A 444 15.32 -11.70 -38.33
N LYS A 445 16.21 -12.25 -37.50
CA LYS A 445 16.89 -13.51 -37.75
C LYS A 445 16.04 -14.76 -37.44
N LYS A 446 14.77 -14.57 -37.06
CA LYS A 446 13.83 -15.62 -36.64
C LYS A 446 14.25 -16.39 -35.37
N ASP A 447 15.15 -15.82 -34.60
CA ASP A 447 15.51 -16.34 -33.26
C ASP A 447 14.51 -15.78 -32.22
N TYR A 448 13.27 -16.27 -32.29
CA TYR A 448 12.15 -15.72 -31.52
C TYR A 448 12.30 -15.94 -30.02
N GLN A 449 12.90 -17.03 -29.58
CA GLN A 449 13.12 -17.30 -28.16
C GLN A 449 14.06 -16.27 -27.52
N GLN A 450 15.21 -16.02 -28.16
CA GLN A 450 16.15 -15.03 -27.67
C GLN A 450 15.64 -13.60 -27.86
N ALA A 451 14.87 -13.35 -28.91
CA ALA A 451 14.19 -12.06 -29.10
C ALA A 451 13.21 -11.79 -27.96
N THR A 452 12.40 -12.80 -27.57
CA THR A 452 11.47 -12.70 -26.45
C THR A 452 12.20 -12.41 -25.15
N HIS A 453 13.34 -13.07 -24.90
CA HIS A 453 14.16 -12.77 -23.73
C HIS A 453 14.61 -11.29 -23.71
N CYS A 454 15.14 -10.80 -24.80
CA CYS A 454 15.59 -9.41 -24.90
C CYS A 454 14.42 -8.41 -24.73
N PHE A 455 13.28 -8.69 -25.35
CA PHE A 455 12.08 -7.86 -25.18
C PHE A 455 11.54 -7.89 -23.75
N TYR A 456 11.61 -9.05 -23.08
CA TYR A 456 11.26 -9.17 -21.68
C TYR A 456 12.17 -8.32 -20.79
N GLN A 457 13.50 -8.31 -21.02
CA GLN A 457 14.43 -7.45 -20.29
C GLN A 457 14.12 -5.96 -20.51
N ALA A 458 13.78 -5.55 -21.74
CA ALA A 458 13.37 -4.20 -22.02
C ALA A 458 12.04 -3.84 -21.34
N TYR A 459 11.06 -4.76 -21.39
CA TYR A 459 9.77 -4.62 -20.71
C TYR A 459 9.91 -4.50 -19.21
N LEU A 460 10.75 -5.31 -18.55
CA LEU A 460 10.99 -5.21 -17.10
C LEU A 460 11.50 -3.83 -16.68
N LEU A 461 12.33 -3.18 -17.52
CA LEU A 461 12.81 -1.84 -17.25
C LEU A 461 11.74 -0.77 -17.46
N PHE A 462 10.82 -0.97 -18.42
CA PHE A 462 9.78 0.00 -18.82
C PHE A 462 8.44 -0.69 -19.11
N PRO A 463 7.74 -1.22 -18.09
CA PRO A 463 6.51 -1.99 -18.29
C PRO A 463 5.34 -1.19 -18.91
N ARG A 464 5.41 0.15 -18.84
CA ARG A 464 4.39 1.06 -19.38
C ARG A 464 4.65 1.47 -20.81
N GLU A 465 5.85 1.26 -21.32
CA GLU A 465 6.20 1.61 -22.69
C GLU A 465 5.51 0.64 -23.67
N ILE A 466 4.50 1.14 -24.37
CA ILE A 466 3.67 0.34 -25.27
C ILE A 466 4.50 -0.38 -26.33
N ALA A 467 5.54 0.27 -26.85
CA ALA A 467 6.42 -0.33 -27.85
C ALA A 467 7.11 -1.59 -27.33
N PHE A 468 7.58 -1.58 -26.07
CA PHE A 468 8.23 -2.76 -25.48
C PHE A 468 7.22 -3.86 -25.16
N SER A 469 6.04 -3.49 -24.66
CA SER A 469 4.94 -4.42 -24.41
C SER A 469 4.48 -5.13 -25.69
N LEU A 470 4.30 -4.40 -26.78
CA LEU A 470 3.93 -4.98 -28.08
C LEU A 470 5.05 -5.83 -28.67
N ASN A 471 6.33 -5.45 -28.51
CA ASN A 471 7.45 -6.27 -28.94
C ASN A 471 7.52 -7.60 -28.17
N LEU A 472 7.30 -7.54 -26.84
CA LEU A 472 7.29 -8.72 -26.01
C LEU A 472 6.13 -9.65 -26.42
N LEU A 473 4.90 -9.13 -26.51
CA LEU A 473 3.75 -9.95 -26.91
C LEU A 473 3.96 -10.59 -28.28
N GLN A 474 4.47 -9.84 -29.24
CA GLN A 474 4.78 -10.35 -30.57
C GLN A 474 5.86 -11.44 -30.52
N GLY A 475 6.92 -11.21 -29.74
CA GLY A 475 7.98 -12.21 -29.53
C GLY A 475 7.44 -13.51 -28.94
N MET A 476 6.58 -13.42 -27.92
CA MET A 476 5.93 -14.58 -27.29
C MET A 476 5.06 -15.36 -28.30
N VAL A 477 4.26 -14.65 -29.11
CA VAL A 477 3.39 -15.27 -30.11
C VAL A 477 4.18 -15.94 -31.23
N ASP A 478 5.21 -15.26 -31.75
CA ASP A 478 6.04 -15.82 -32.84
C ASP A 478 7.00 -16.93 -32.33
N ALA A 479 7.27 -16.98 -31.02
CA ALA A 479 7.99 -18.07 -30.36
C ALA A 479 7.07 -19.22 -29.89
N GLU A 480 5.76 -19.10 -30.10
CA GLU A 480 4.74 -20.08 -29.67
C GLU A 480 4.75 -20.35 -28.15
N VAL A 481 5.00 -19.31 -27.36
CA VAL A 481 5.12 -19.39 -25.91
C VAL A 481 3.81 -18.97 -25.25
N VAL A 482 3.12 -19.88 -24.57
CA VAL A 482 1.89 -19.60 -23.83
C VAL A 482 2.16 -18.77 -22.57
N LYS A 483 3.27 -19.04 -21.89
CA LYS A 483 3.70 -18.30 -20.69
C LYS A 483 5.20 -18.08 -20.73
N TYR A 484 5.64 -16.84 -20.55
CA TYR A 484 7.06 -16.50 -20.40
C TYR A 484 7.27 -15.85 -19.03
N GLU A 485 8.06 -16.51 -18.18
CA GLU A 485 8.25 -16.11 -16.77
C GLU A 485 6.91 -15.92 -16.05
N THR A 486 6.60 -14.70 -15.63
CA THR A 486 5.34 -14.37 -14.94
C THR A 486 4.23 -13.92 -15.88
N ILE A 487 4.48 -13.82 -17.20
CA ILE A 487 3.54 -13.25 -18.17
C ILE A 487 2.85 -14.36 -18.97
N ASP A 488 1.54 -14.42 -18.87
CA ASP A 488 0.68 -15.26 -19.70
C ASP A 488 0.27 -14.49 -20.97
N THR A 489 0.41 -15.14 -22.15
CA THR A 489 0.21 -14.48 -23.44
C THR A 489 -1.21 -13.97 -23.65
N LEU A 490 -2.22 -14.77 -23.32
CA LEU A 490 -3.64 -14.37 -23.49
C LEU A 490 -4.04 -13.25 -22.53
N ARG A 491 -3.60 -13.36 -21.28
CA ARG A 491 -3.86 -12.35 -20.27
C ARG A 491 -3.18 -11.03 -20.63
N PHE A 492 -1.94 -11.09 -21.12
CA PHE A 492 -1.19 -9.90 -21.53
C PHE A 492 -1.80 -9.23 -22.77
N LEU A 493 -2.34 -10.02 -23.72
CA LEU A 493 -3.13 -9.49 -24.83
C LEU A 493 -4.37 -8.72 -24.31
N LYS A 494 -5.19 -9.36 -23.44
CA LYS A 494 -6.37 -8.71 -22.85
C LYS A 494 -6.04 -7.43 -22.08
N GLU A 495 -4.89 -7.39 -21.43
CA GLU A 495 -4.40 -6.19 -20.74
C GLU A 495 -4.09 -5.05 -21.73
N LEU A 496 -3.41 -5.36 -22.83
CA LEU A 496 -3.07 -4.36 -23.86
C LEU A 496 -4.29 -3.87 -24.63
N GLU A 497 -5.30 -4.71 -24.85
CA GLU A 497 -6.57 -4.33 -25.48
C GLU A 497 -7.35 -3.29 -24.65
N ARG A 498 -7.19 -3.29 -23.33
CA ARG A 498 -7.84 -2.32 -22.42
C ARG A 498 -7.14 -0.95 -22.43
N ARG A 499 -5.92 -0.84 -22.97
CA ARG A 499 -5.15 0.42 -22.99
C ARG A 499 -5.59 1.31 -24.14
N GLN A 500 -5.48 2.63 -23.97
CA GLN A 500 -5.65 3.59 -25.06
C GLN A 500 -4.41 3.58 -25.94
N LEU A 501 -4.50 2.98 -27.13
CA LEU A 501 -3.41 2.86 -28.07
C LEU A 501 -3.50 3.90 -29.18
N THR A 502 -2.34 4.31 -29.72
CA THR A 502 -2.32 5.09 -30.97
C THR A 502 -2.82 4.22 -32.13
N PRO A 503 -3.38 4.81 -33.21
CA PRO A 503 -3.87 4.03 -34.35
C PRO A 503 -2.85 3.06 -34.95
N GLY A 504 -1.57 3.40 -34.91
CA GLY A 504 -0.47 2.52 -35.39
C GLY A 504 -0.25 1.32 -34.45
N ASN A 505 -0.25 1.56 -33.15
CA ASN A 505 -0.09 0.51 -32.14
C ASN A 505 -1.34 -0.41 -32.09
N GLN A 506 -2.55 0.16 -32.28
CA GLN A 506 -3.77 -0.62 -32.37
C GLN A 506 -3.74 -1.60 -33.55
N LYS A 507 -3.39 -1.12 -34.76
CA LYS A 507 -3.25 -2.00 -35.93
C LYS A 507 -2.24 -3.14 -35.69
N ARG A 508 -1.16 -2.84 -34.98
CA ARG A 508 -0.17 -3.84 -34.65
C ARG A 508 -0.71 -4.87 -33.66
N LEU A 509 -1.44 -4.44 -32.65
CA LEU A 509 -2.10 -5.32 -31.68
C LEU A 509 -3.14 -6.20 -32.37
N ASP A 510 -3.93 -5.65 -33.28
CA ASP A 510 -4.93 -6.40 -34.06
C ASP A 510 -4.29 -7.54 -34.88
N VAL A 511 -3.12 -7.28 -35.48
CA VAL A 511 -2.35 -8.31 -36.22
C VAL A 511 -1.85 -9.41 -35.29
N ILE A 512 -1.37 -9.05 -34.08
CA ILE A 512 -0.91 -10.04 -33.11
C ILE A 512 -2.09 -10.86 -32.58
N SER A 513 -3.22 -10.22 -32.28
CA SER A 513 -4.45 -10.88 -31.83
C SER A 513 -4.98 -11.86 -32.89
N ALA A 514 -4.95 -11.50 -34.18
CA ALA A 514 -5.32 -12.40 -35.27
C ALA A 514 -4.41 -13.64 -35.31
N LYS A 515 -3.10 -13.49 -35.18
CA LYS A 515 -2.18 -14.64 -35.09
C LYS A 515 -2.46 -15.58 -33.92
N ILE A 516 -2.82 -15.05 -32.76
CA ILE A 516 -3.22 -15.86 -31.60
C ILE A 516 -4.50 -16.63 -31.91
N SER A 517 -5.47 -15.98 -32.57
CA SER A 517 -6.73 -16.62 -32.97
C SER A 517 -6.55 -17.71 -34.02
N ASP A 518 -5.59 -17.54 -34.92
CA ASP A 518 -5.25 -18.54 -35.95
C ASP A 518 -4.56 -19.77 -35.35
N ASN A 519 -3.91 -19.63 -34.20
CA ASN A 519 -3.17 -20.67 -33.49
C ASN A 519 -3.88 -21.16 -32.22
N GLN A 520 -5.18 -21.40 -32.29
CA GLN A 520 -6.01 -21.84 -31.16
C GLN A 520 -5.53 -23.15 -30.51
N GLU A 521 -4.82 -24.03 -31.25
CA GLU A 521 -4.25 -25.26 -30.72
C GLU A 521 -3.14 -24.98 -29.67
N ILE A 522 -2.43 -23.83 -29.77
CA ILE A 522 -1.35 -23.44 -28.88
C ILE A 522 -1.86 -22.53 -27.77
N PHE A 523 -2.66 -21.53 -28.13
CA PHE A 523 -3.11 -20.46 -27.24
C PHE A 523 -4.58 -20.61 -26.77
N GLY A 524 -5.30 -21.69 -27.17
CA GLY A 524 -6.67 -21.94 -26.70
C GLY A 524 -6.72 -22.10 -25.18
N GLU A 525 -7.77 -21.60 -24.54
CA GLU A 525 -8.01 -21.81 -23.11
C GLU A 525 -7.95 -23.32 -22.81
N GLN A 526 -6.94 -23.71 -22.03
CA GLN A 526 -7.03 -24.99 -21.32
C GLN A 526 -8.15 -24.82 -20.31
N THR A 527 -9.36 -25.25 -20.69
CA THR A 527 -10.42 -25.48 -19.72
C THR A 527 -9.86 -26.51 -18.74
N ASP A 528 -9.59 -26.07 -17.51
CA ASP A 528 -9.30 -26.96 -16.40
C ASP A 528 -10.39 -28.03 -16.37
N ALA A 529 -10.06 -29.20 -16.87
CA ALA A 529 -10.91 -30.35 -16.68
C ALA A 529 -10.92 -30.65 -15.17
N PRO A 530 -12.12 -30.79 -14.56
CA PRO A 530 -12.19 -31.18 -13.16
C PRO A 530 -11.50 -32.55 -13.05
N SER A 531 -10.45 -32.63 -12.24
CA SER A 531 -9.84 -33.88 -11.83
C SER A 531 -10.92 -34.75 -11.18
N ALA A 532 -11.41 -35.71 -11.96
CA ALA A 532 -12.18 -36.82 -11.44
C ALA A 532 -11.23 -37.77 -10.71
N GLU A 533 -11.67 -38.15 -9.51
CA GLU A 533 -11.23 -39.12 -8.53
C GLU A 533 -10.46 -38.62 -7.33
#